data_1784be67ec3bc88999a7c8d0d8559203
#
_entry.id   1784be67ec3bc88999a7c8d0d8559203
#
_cell.length_a   1.000
_cell.length_b   1.000
_cell.length_c   1.000
_cell.angle_alpha   90.00
_cell.angle_beta   90.00
_cell.angle_gamma   90.00
#
_symmetry.space_group_name_H-M   'P 1'
#
loop_
_entity.id
_entity.type
_entity.pdbx_description
1 polymer ?
#
loop_
_entity_poly.entity_id
_entity_poly.type
_entity_poly.pdbx_seq_one_letter_code
_entity_poly.pdbx_strand_id
1 'polypeptide(L)'
;MHRRRILASGTALLSVALAGCGHPAVVLDFEEATTETVAEWVSTAPEPGSEAYEVVASARDNGSATRRGRSDLFDRTNAVRVDGRFYEVSETRGASSEVTVYTVVVEAAEPNSTAGLREVAYEDLPETDRERLRPILVEEEPPDADTGVGVGYGSAAEVRDDSVFVPERQYDVIVRNGDRYRVRVDSRTAEEFEYRYEVTEVAPDVESFAERVRDRYLFTLSGLSDAERAVVEEAIEGAYFDDDEAFRSVVDRLRSHEGVDVDDSYGTWLLAYEGAEYRAYAEW
;
A
#
# COMPACT_ATOMS: atom_id res chain seq x y z
N MET A 1 9.91 -19.48 -48.42
CA MET A 1 8.65 -19.00 -47.82
C MET A 1 8.46 -19.65 -46.47
N HIS A 2 8.91 -19.01 -45.36
CA HIS A 2 8.76 -19.52 -44.00
C HIS A 2 7.86 -18.56 -43.24
N ARG A 3 6.65 -19.00 -42.93
CA ARG A 3 5.71 -18.25 -42.07
C ARG A 3 6.08 -18.46 -40.61
N ARG A 4 6.58 -17.42 -39.98
CA ARG A 4 6.72 -17.35 -38.51
C ARG A 4 5.33 -17.20 -37.90
N ARG A 5 4.93 -18.17 -37.08
CA ARG A 5 3.74 -18.05 -36.20
C ARG A 5 4.20 -17.33 -34.93
N ILE A 6 3.63 -16.15 -34.71
CA ILE A 6 3.73 -15.42 -33.44
C ILE A 6 2.63 -16.00 -32.53
N LEU A 7 3.05 -16.65 -31.45
CA LEU A 7 2.16 -17.01 -30.34
C LEU A 7 2.00 -15.76 -29.49
N ALA A 8 0.82 -15.13 -29.56
CA ALA A 8 0.40 -14.10 -28.62
C ALA A 8 -0.09 -14.81 -27.35
N SER A 9 0.68 -14.72 -26.27
CA SER A 9 0.25 -15.08 -24.92
C SER A 9 -0.73 -14.02 -24.46
N GLY A 10 -2.02 -14.31 -24.58
CA GLY A 10 -3.09 -13.49 -24.01
C GLY A 10 -3.21 -13.80 -22.54
N THR A 11 -2.84 -12.85 -21.70
CA THR A 11 -3.22 -12.81 -20.29
C THR A 11 -4.73 -12.57 -20.25
N ALA A 12 -5.52 -13.60 -19.99
CA ALA A 12 -6.94 -13.47 -19.76
C ALA A 12 -7.15 -12.89 -18.35
N LEU A 13 -7.31 -11.57 -18.27
CA LEU A 13 -7.93 -10.94 -17.11
C LEU A 13 -9.39 -11.39 -17.09
N LEU A 14 -9.73 -12.33 -16.24
CA LEU A 14 -11.09 -12.65 -15.88
C LEU A 14 -11.67 -11.47 -15.09
N SER A 15 -12.28 -10.54 -15.80
CA SER A 15 -13.16 -9.53 -15.21
C SER A 15 -14.43 -10.25 -14.76
N VAL A 16 -14.48 -10.72 -13.53
CA VAL A 16 -15.72 -11.12 -12.87
C VAL A 16 -16.53 -9.85 -12.66
N ALA A 17 -17.54 -9.62 -13.49
CA ALA A 17 -18.53 -8.58 -13.28
C ALA A 17 -19.37 -8.97 -12.05
N LEU A 18 -18.97 -8.53 -10.86
CA LEU A 18 -19.77 -8.61 -9.64
C LEU A 18 -20.91 -7.60 -9.71
N ALA A 19 -22.02 -8.01 -10.28
CA ALA A 19 -23.30 -7.34 -10.09
C ALA A 19 -23.90 -7.79 -8.74
N GLY A 20 -23.61 -7.08 -7.69
CA GLY A 20 -24.19 -7.29 -6.36
C GLY A 20 -23.20 -6.91 -5.26
N CYS A 21 -23.48 -5.85 -4.52
CA CYS A 21 -22.75 -5.46 -3.30
C CYS A 21 -22.99 -6.50 -2.20
N GLY A 22 -22.15 -7.54 -2.15
CA GLY A 22 -22.03 -8.46 -1.05
C GLY A 22 -20.58 -8.93 -1.04
N HIS A 23 -19.78 -8.43 -0.12
CA HIS A 23 -18.50 -9.09 0.19
C HIS A 23 -18.85 -10.51 0.63
N PRO A 24 -18.20 -11.56 0.11
CA PRO A 24 -18.43 -12.90 0.64
C PRO A 24 -18.13 -12.90 2.14
N ALA A 25 -18.92 -13.62 2.91
CA ALA A 25 -18.79 -13.64 4.37
C ALA A 25 -17.52 -14.39 4.81
N VAL A 26 -17.00 -15.28 3.95
CA VAL A 26 -15.79 -16.07 4.16
C VAL A 26 -15.03 -16.23 2.85
N VAL A 27 -13.72 -16.42 2.95
CA VAL A 27 -12.84 -16.69 1.81
C VAL A 27 -11.78 -17.71 2.24
N LEU A 28 -11.44 -18.64 1.37
CA LEU A 28 -10.22 -19.43 1.47
C LEU A 28 -9.56 -19.47 0.09
N ASP A 29 -8.32 -19.02 0.00
CA ASP A 29 -7.56 -18.93 -1.26
C ASP A 29 -6.15 -19.50 -1.08
N PHE A 30 -5.70 -20.30 -2.05
CA PHE A 30 -4.37 -20.91 -2.05
C PHE A 30 -3.62 -20.48 -3.30
N GLU A 31 -2.51 -19.78 -3.09
CA GLU A 31 -1.61 -19.34 -4.15
C GLU A 31 -0.29 -20.11 -4.07
N GLU A 32 0.17 -20.70 -5.19
CA GLU A 32 1.43 -21.44 -5.23
C GLU A 32 2.60 -20.53 -4.83
N ALA A 33 3.42 -21.03 -3.89
CA ALA A 33 4.54 -20.30 -3.32
C ALA A 33 5.84 -20.60 -4.04
N THR A 34 6.47 -19.58 -4.61
CA THR A 34 7.84 -19.63 -5.11
C THR A 34 8.79 -18.98 -4.11
N THR A 35 10.10 -19.14 -4.29
CA THR A 35 11.09 -18.46 -3.44
C THR A 35 10.94 -16.94 -3.45
N GLU A 36 10.67 -16.32 -4.61
CA GLU A 36 10.47 -14.88 -4.73
C GLU A 36 9.17 -14.45 -4.04
N THR A 37 8.04 -15.13 -4.31
CA THR A 37 6.75 -14.77 -3.71
C THR A 37 6.76 -14.95 -2.19
N VAL A 38 7.41 -15.99 -1.66
CA VAL A 38 7.59 -16.17 -0.20
C VAL A 38 8.32 -14.98 0.42
N ALA A 39 9.36 -14.47 -0.25
CA ALA A 39 10.09 -13.30 0.25
C ALA A 39 9.25 -12.01 0.14
N GLU A 40 8.49 -11.83 -0.94
CA GLU A 40 7.63 -10.66 -1.16
C GLU A 40 6.50 -10.55 -0.13
N TRP A 41 5.89 -11.66 0.29
CA TRP A 41 4.77 -11.65 1.26
C TRP A 41 5.16 -11.17 2.65
N VAL A 42 6.43 -11.31 3.03
CA VAL A 42 6.92 -10.97 4.38
C VAL A 42 7.96 -9.85 4.37
N SER A 43 8.09 -9.14 3.26
CA SER A 43 8.97 -7.99 3.15
C SER A 43 8.35 -6.88 2.30
N THR A 44 8.83 -5.66 2.51
CA THR A 44 8.52 -4.51 1.67
C THR A 44 9.78 -4.08 0.93
N ALA A 45 9.65 -3.82 -0.38
CA ALA A 45 10.73 -3.28 -1.20
C ALA A 45 10.41 -1.81 -1.53
N PRO A 46 10.92 -0.85 -0.76
CA PRO A 46 10.71 0.57 -1.05
C PRO A 46 11.39 0.94 -2.37
N GLU A 47 10.76 1.82 -3.13
CA GLU A 47 11.30 2.31 -4.40
C GLU A 47 12.62 3.04 -4.18
N PRO A 48 13.64 2.81 -5.03
CA PRO A 48 14.90 3.54 -4.98
C PRO A 48 14.69 5.06 -5.02
N GLY A 49 15.28 5.79 -4.06
CA GLY A 49 15.11 7.23 -3.91
C GLY A 49 13.86 7.65 -3.12
N SER A 50 13.01 6.73 -2.69
CA SER A 50 11.96 7.03 -1.72
C SER A 50 12.54 7.30 -0.33
N GLU A 51 11.79 8.00 0.52
CA GLU A 51 12.21 8.29 1.90
C GLU A 51 12.50 7.02 2.71
N ALA A 52 11.69 5.98 2.56
CA ALA A 52 11.89 4.68 3.21
C ALA A 52 13.19 4.00 2.75
N TYR A 53 13.48 4.03 1.45
CA TYR A 53 14.73 3.50 0.90
C TYR A 53 15.95 4.24 1.48
N GLU A 54 15.94 5.59 1.45
CA GLU A 54 17.04 6.42 1.91
C GLU A 54 17.32 6.25 3.41
N VAL A 55 16.27 6.10 4.23
CA VAL A 55 16.38 5.84 5.67
C VAL A 55 17.07 4.50 5.92
N VAL A 56 16.67 3.42 5.24
CA VAL A 56 17.32 2.10 5.40
C VAL A 56 18.76 2.13 4.92
N ALA A 57 19.02 2.71 3.73
CA ALA A 57 20.37 2.83 3.19
C ALA A 57 21.27 3.65 4.12
N SER A 58 20.79 4.78 4.63
CA SER A 58 21.53 5.61 5.58
C SER A 58 21.79 4.89 6.92
N ALA A 59 20.80 4.18 7.45
CA ALA A 59 20.98 3.42 8.70
C ALA A 59 21.97 2.26 8.53
N ARG A 60 21.95 1.57 7.38
CA ARG A 60 22.93 0.54 7.03
C ARG A 60 24.35 1.08 7.00
N ASP A 61 24.55 2.22 6.36
CA ASP A 61 25.88 2.78 6.12
C ASP A 61 26.47 3.50 7.34
N ASN A 62 25.61 4.07 8.21
CA ASN A 62 26.01 4.89 9.35
C ASN A 62 25.66 4.28 10.72
N GLY A 63 25.04 3.09 10.76
CA GLY A 63 24.57 2.43 11.98
C GLY A 63 23.22 2.93 12.47
N SER A 64 22.77 4.11 12.08
CA SER A 64 21.41 4.62 12.31
C SER A 64 21.09 5.77 11.38
N ALA A 65 19.79 6.01 11.15
CA ALA A 65 19.26 7.20 10.48
C ALA A 65 18.23 7.90 11.37
N THR A 66 18.08 9.21 11.20
CA THR A 66 17.08 10.00 11.94
C THR A 66 16.20 10.73 10.93
N ARG A 67 14.90 10.73 11.19
CA ARG A 67 13.89 11.39 10.39
C ARG A 67 12.89 12.14 11.28
N ARG A 68 12.33 13.23 10.80
CA ARG A 68 11.15 13.85 11.39
C ARG A 68 9.90 13.52 10.57
N GLY A 69 8.81 13.23 11.25
CA GLY A 69 7.55 12.91 10.59
C GLY A 69 6.40 12.75 11.56
N ARG A 70 5.19 12.63 11.02
CA ARG A 70 3.96 12.47 11.81
C ARG A 70 3.58 11.02 12.04
N SER A 71 4.14 10.12 11.24
CA SER A 71 4.02 8.67 11.38
C SER A 71 5.38 8.02 11.13
N ASP A 72 5.55 6.80 11.61
CA ASP A 72 6.66 5.95 11.21
C ASP A 72 6.56 5.53 9.73
N LEU A 73 7.62 4.88 9.24
CA LEU A 73 7.68 4.42 7.85
C LEU A 73 7.41 2.92 7.70
N PHE A 74 7.51 2.17 8.81
CA PHE A 74 7.62 0.70 8.76
C PHE A 74 6.69 -0.02 9.75
N ASP A 75 5.58 0.59 10.18
CA ASP A 75 4.68 0.11 11.25
C ASP A 75 4.09 -1.29 11.02
N ARG A 76 4.12 -1.81 9.80
CA ARG A 76 3.55 -3.12 9.43
C ARG A 76 4.53 -4.02 8.68
N THR A 77 5.81 -3.70 8.68
CA THR A 77 6.78 -4.42 7.85
C THR A 77 7.63 -5.34 8.69
N ASN A 78 7.61 -6.63 8.40
CA ASN A 78 8.46 -7.63 9.05
C ASN A 78 9.93 -7.52 8.62
N ALA A 79 10.18 -7.23 7.34
CA ALA A 79 11.50 -6.95 6.80
C ALA A 79 11.44 -5.94 5.66
N VAL A 80 12.56 -5.27 5.39
CA VAL A 80 12.70 -4.32 4.27
C VAL A 80 13.80 -4.79 3.33
N ARG A 81 13.47 -4.91 2.03
CA ARG A 81 14.41 -5.30 0.98
C ARG A 81 15.02 -4.06 0.33
N VAL A 82 16.34 -3.87 0.49
CA VAL A 82 17.10 -2.78 -0.15
C VAL A 82 18.34 -3.38 -0.81
N ASP A 83 18.59 -3.06 -2.07
CA ASP A 83 19.71 -3.58 -2.88
C ASP A 83 19.79 -5.12 -2.90
N GLY A 84 18.65 -5.80 -2.88
CA GLY A 84 18.56 -7.26 -2.88
C GLY A 84 18.84 -7.92 -1.53
N ARG A 85 19.12 -7.15 -0.48
CA ARG A 85 19.34 -7.62 0.89
C ARG A 85 18.15 -7.32 1.76
N PHE A 86 17.96 -8.11 2.80
CA PHE A 86 16.82 -8.00 3.72
C PHE A 86 17.27 -7.52 5.09
N TYR A 87 16.54 -6.55 5.62
CA TYR A 87 16.85 -5.90 6.90
C TYR A 87 15.61 -5.92 7.81
N GLU A 88 15.82 -6.26 9.07
CA GLU A 88 14.91 -5.92 10.14
C GLU A 88 15.13 -4.46 10.52
N VAL A 89 14.08 -3.69 10.64
CA VAL A 89 14.11 -2.27 10.99
C VAL A 89 13.59 -2.09 12.40
N SER A 90 14.43 -1.53 13.26
CA SER A 90 14.05 -1.11 14.61
C SER A 90 13.84 0.39 14.62
N GLU A 91 12.70 0.83 15.14
CA GLU A 91 12.35 2.23 15.25
C GLU A 91 12.27 2.66 16.71
N THR A 92 12.83 3.83 16.99
CA THR A 92 12.67 4.49 18.29
C THR A 92 12.10 5.89 18.07
N ARG A 93 10.91 6.12 18.62
CA ARG A 93 10.23 7.40 18.62
C ARG A 93 10.80 8.29 19.73
N GLY A 94 11.37 9.43 19.36
CA GLY A 94 12.00 10.41 20.23
C GLY A 94 11.08 11.57 20.60
N ALA A 95 11.68 12.76 20.70
CA ALA A 95 10.98 13.98 21.06
C ALA A 95 9.90 14.38 20.04
N SER A 96 8.80 14.95 20.52
CA SER A 96 7.77 15.57 19.67
C SER A 96 7.89 17.08 19.61
N SER A 97 7.42 17.66 18.52
CA SER A 97 7.21 19.09 18.34
C SER A 97 5.88 19.34 17.65
N GLU A 98 5.27 20.49 17.89
CA GLU A 98 4.09 20.91 17.16
C GLU A 98 4.47 21.52 15.81
N VAL A 99 3.74 21.15 14.76
CA VAL A 99 3.90 21.67 13.40
C VAL A 99 2.53 22.06 12.83
N THR A 100 2.49 23.13 12.05
CA THR A 100 1.28 23.48 11.30
C THR A 100 1.25 22.68 10.00
N VAL A 101 0.17 21.92 9.79
CA VAL A 101 -0.08 21.19 8.56
C VAL A 101 -1.27 21.78 7.80
N TYR A 102 -1.20 21.73 6.49
CA TYR A 102 -2.13 22.39 5.58
C TYR A 102 -2.89 21.37 4.74
N THR A 103 -4.14 21.74 4.43
CA THR A 103 -4.99 21.03 3.46
C THR A 103 -5.49 22.06 2.46
N VAL A 104 -5.22 21.82 1.18
CA VAL A 104 -5.78 22.61 0.09
C VAL A 104 -7.08 21.96 -0.35
N VAL A 105 -8.19 22.70 -0.22
CA VAL A 105 -9.53 22.25 -0.61
C VAL A 105 -9.90 22.90 -1.92
N VAL A 106 -10.33 22.10 -2.89
CA VAL A 106 -10.70 22.53 -4.24
C VAL A 106 -12.17 22.21 -4.47
N GLU A 107 -12.95 23.24 -4.86
CA GLU A 107 -14.39 23.16 -5.12
C GLU A 107 -14.69 23.67 -6.52
N ALA A 108 -15.57 23.02 -7.30
CA ALA A 108 -16.03 23.60 -8.55
C ALA A 108 -16.75 24.94 -8.30
N ALA A 109 -16.56 25.89 -9.17
CA ALA A 109 -17.09 27.23 -9.01
C ALA A 109 -17.82 27.74 -10.27
N GLU A 110 -18.99 28.31 -10.07
CA GLU A 110 -19.70 29.00 -11.14
C GLU A 110 -18.88 30.20 -11.63
N PRO A 111 -18.80 30.47 -12.96
CA PRO A 111 -17.99 31.54 -13.52
C PRO A 111 -18.24 32.91 -12.91
N ASN A 112 -19.49 33.22 -12.58
CA ASN A 112 -19.87 34.50 -11.99
C ASN A 112 -19.49 34.63 -10.50
N SER A 113 -19.28 33.52 -9.80
CA SER A 113 -18.91 33.49 -8.38
C SER A 113 -17.43 33.78 -8.14
N THR A 114 -16.61 33.78 -9.19
CA THR A 114 -15.15 33.96 -9.13
C THR A 114 -14.70 35.32 -9.68
N ALA A 115 -15.61 36.20 -10.06
CA ALA A 115 -15.28 37.52 -10.64
C ALA A 115 -14.46 38.37 -9.67
N GLY A 116 -13.29 38.83 -10.14
CA GLY A 116 -12.37 39.67 -9.36
C GLY A 116 -11.47 38.94 -8.37
N LEU A 117 -11.52 37.61 -8.32
CA LEU A 117 -10.57 36.75 -7.59
C LEU A 117 -9.27 36.59 -8.36
N ARG A 118 -8.17 36.30 -7.65
CA ARG A 118 -6.87 36.02 -8.28
C ARG A 118 -6.88 34.61 -8.87
N GLU A 119 -6.65 34.53 -10.17
CA GLU A 119 -6.72 33.29 -10.89
C GLU A 119 -5.34 32.85 -11.37
N VAL A 120 -5.14 31.52 -11.48
CA VAL A 120 -3.97 30.89 -12.09
C VAL A 120 -4.43 29.74 -12.97
N ALA A 121 -3.81 29.57 -14.14
CA ALA A 121 -4.04 28.37 -14.93
C ALA A 121 -3.37 27.16 -14.26
N TYR A 122 -3.99 25.99 -14.34
CA TYR A 122 -3.42 24.76 -13.78
C TYR A 122 -2.02 24.47 -14.34
N GLU A 123 -1.81 24.76 -15.63
CA GLU A 123 -0.55 24.56 -16.34
C GLU A 123 0.55 25.52 -15.87
N ASP A 124 0.18 26.67 -15.29
CA ASP A 124 1.11 27.70 -14.76
C ASP A 124 1.44 27.49 -13.28
N LEU A 125 0.83 26.49 -12.61
CA LEU A 125 1.15 26.13 -11.24
C LEU A 125 2.58 25.57 -11.14
N PRO A 126 3.29 25.79 -10.00
CA PRO A 126 4.49 25.07 -9.67
C PRO A 126 4.31 23.54 -9.77
N GLU A 127 5.39 22.83 -10.07
CA GLU A 127 5.34 21.36 -10.22
C GLU A 127 4.78 20.66 -8.99
N THR A 128 5.21 21.07 -7.79
CA THR A 128 4.70 20.57 -6.51
C THR A 128 3.18 20.67 -6.38
N ASP A 129 2.60 21.83 -6.75
CA ASP A 129 1.15 22.01 -6.70
C ASP A 129 0.44 21.20 -7.79
N ARG A 130 0.99 21.13 -9.00
CA ARG A 130 0.43 20.33 -10.10
C ARG A 130 0.38 18.85 -9.77
N GLU A 131 1.48 18.29 -9.23
CA GLU A 131 1.54 16.87 -8.85
C GLU A 131 0.52 16.52 -7.77
N ARG A 132 0.41 17.36 -6.73
CA ARG A 132 -0.53 17.14 -5.63
C ARG A 132 -2.00 17.27 -6.05
N LEU A 133 -2.31 18.18 -6.97
CA LEU A 133 -3.67 18.43 -7.46
C LEU A 133 -4.05 17.57 -8.67
N ARG A 134 -3.10 16.89 -9.30
CA ARG A 134 -3.34 16.06 -10.47
C ARG A 134 -4.40 14.98 -10.26
N PRO A 135 -4.41 14.21 -9.15
CA PRO A 135 -5.44 13.19 -8.94
C PRO A 135 -6.85 13.77 -9.03
N ILE A 136 -7.11 14.88 -8.36
CA ILE A 136 -8.46 15.47 -8.26
C ILE A 136 -8.85 16.39 -9.43
N LEU A 137 -7.89 16.92 -10.17
CA LEU A 137 -8.18 17.83 -11.29
C LEU A 137 -7.97 17.20 -12.67
N VAL A 138 -7.26 16.07 -12.75
CA VAL A 138 -6.84 15.47 -14.02
C VAL A 138 -7.29 14.02 -14.17
N GLU A 139 -7.13 13.20 -13.14
CA GLU A 139 -7.29 11.75 -13.19
C GLU A 139 -8.68 11.29 -12.77
N GLU A 140 -9.32 11.99 -11.84
CA GLU A 140 -10.66 11.69 -11.34
C GLU A 140 -11.70 12.63 -11.96
N GLU A 141 -13.00 12.36 -11.68
CA GLU A 141 -14.08 13.27 -12.00
C GLU A 141 -13.92 14.56 -11.15
N PRO A 142 -13.99 15.75 -11.76
CA PRO A 142 -13.77 17.00 -11.04
C PRO A 142 -14.71 17.14 -9.84
N PRO A 143 -14.25 17.75 -8.71
CA PRO A 143 -15.05 17.89 -7.50
C PRO A 143 -16.31 18.72 -7.76
N ASP A 144 -17.44 18.29 -7.18
CA ASP A 144 -18.70 19.02 -7.24
C ASP A 144 -18.64 20.37 -6.51
N ALA A 145 -19.57 21.27 -6.85
CA ALA A 145 -19.65 22.61 -6.26
C ALA A 145 -20.02 22.61 -4.75
N ASP A 146 -20.64 21.52 -4.26
CA ASP A 146 -21.17 21.44 -2.89
C ASP A 146 -20.25 20.71 -1.90
N THR A 147 -19.27 19.96 -2.38
CA THR A 147 -18.44 19.06 -1.56
C THR A 147 -16.97 19.13 -1.88
N GLY A 148 -16.32 20.24 -1.81
CA GLY A 148 -14.90 20.35 -2.14
C GLY A 148 -14.03 19.18 -1.70
N VAL A 149 -13.04 18.82 -2.50
CA VAL A 149 -12.08 17.77 -2.22
C VAL A 149 -10.82 18.33 -1.60
N GLY A 150 -10.41 17.79 -0.45
CA GLY A 150 -9.23 18.22 0.31
C GLY A 150 -7.99 17.40 -0.03
N VAL A 151 -6.89 18.06 -0.39
CA VAL A 151 -5.58 17.47 -0.61
C VAL A 151 -4.63 17.87 0.51
N GLY A 152 -4.02 16.88 1.18
CA GLY A 152 -3.01 17.14 2.20
C GLY A 152 -1.71 17.70 1.61
N TYR A 153 -1.31 18.87 2.07
CA TYR A 153 -0.03 19.48 1.66
C TYR A 153 1.08 19.22 2.68
N GLY A 154 0.73 18.76 3.87
CA GLY A 154 1.71 18.58 4.93
C GLY A 154 2.12 19.91 5.57
N SER A 155 3.32 20.00 6.11
CA SER A 155 3.89 21.22 6.68
C SER A 155 4.50 22.13 5.59
N ALA A 156 4.74 23.40 5.94
CA ALA A 156 5.46 24.30 5.05
C ALA A 156 6.88 23.79 4.67
N ALA A 157 7.51 23.05 5.58
CA ALA A 157 8.84 22.46 5.33
C ALA A 157 8.77 21.31 4.29
N GLU A 158 7.66 20.55 4.25
CA GLU A 158 7.45 19.46 3.30
C GLU A 158 7.14 19.95 1.88
N VAL A 159 6.49 21.12 1.73
CA VAL A 159 6.24 21.76 0.42
C VAL A 159 7.39 22.65 -0.02
N ARG A 160 8.29 23.01 0.88
CA ARG A 160 9.38 23.98 0.64
C ARG A 160 8.80 25.33 0.16
N ASP A 161 9.58 26.08 -0.62
CA ASP A 161 9.13 27.37 -1.18
C ASP A 161 8.45 27.22 -2.57
N ASP A 162 8.07 26.00 -2.93
CA ASP A 162 7.61 25.66 -4.28
C ASP A 162 6.07 25.59 -4.41
N SER A 163 5.31 26.13 -3.45
CA SER A 163 3.85 26.17 -3.52
C SER A 163 3.31 27.60 -3.54
N VAL A 164 2.30 27.85 -4.37
CA VAL A 164 1.56 29.12 -4.39
C VAL A 164 0.32 29.10 -3.49
N PHE A 165 0.08 27.98 -2.78
CA PHE A 165 -1.04 27.83 -1.85
C PHE A 165 -0.60 27.75 -0.39
N VAL A 166 0.59 27.26 -0.12
CA VAL A 166 1.10 27.00 1.24
C VAL A 166 2.50 27.60 1.40
N PRO A 167 2.83 28.27 2.52
CA PRO A 167 1.98 28.56 3.69
C PRO A 167 0.97 29.70 3.46
N GLU A 168 1.16 30.53 2.44
CA GLU A 168 0.32 31.68 2.12
C GLU A 168 -0.31 31.52 0.72
N ARG A 169 -1.63 31.56 0.68
CA ARG A 169 -2.38 31.46 -0.56
C ARG A 169 -2.19 32.68 -1.47
N GLN A 170 -1.58 32.50 -2.63
CA GLN A 170 -1.36 33.55 -3.62
C GLN A 170 -2.53 33.68 -4.63
N TYR A 171 -3.24 32.58 -4.89
CA TYR A 171 -4.37 32.52 -5.84
C TYR A 171 -5.62 31.96 -5.17
N ASP A 172 -6.77 32.42 -5.62
CA ASP A 172 -8.08 32.08 -5.07
C ASP A 172 -8.84 31.09 -5.96
N VAL A 173 -8.43 30.99 -7.26
CA VAL A 173 -9.07 30.15 -8.28
C VAL A 173 -8.02 29.50 -9.17
N ILE A 174 -8.22 28.20 -9.43
CA ILE A 174 -7.50 27.46 -10.47
C ILE A 174 -8.42 27.37 -11.69
N VAL A 175 -7.87 27.64 -12.88
CA VAL A 175 -8.58 27.49 -14.16
C VAL A 175 -7.97 26.34 -14.94
N ARG A 176 -8.82 25.36 -15.35
CA ARG A 176 -8.40 24.22 -16.18
C ARG A 176 -9.46 23.91 -17.24
N ASN A 177 -9.06 23.84 -18.50
CA ASN A 177 -9.96 23.56 -19.64
C ASN A 177 -11.18 24.49 -19.75
N GLY A 178 -11.11 25.68 -19.14
CA GLY A 178 -12.23 26.63 -19.07
C GLY A 178 -13.06 26.51 -17.80
N ASP A 179 -12.96 25.42 -17.06
CA ASP A 179 -13.60 25.24 -15.77
C ASP A 179 -12.82 25.98 -14.67
N ARG A 180 -13.55 26.39 -13.64
CA ARG A 180 -13.03 27.19 -12.54
C ARG A 180 -13.19 26.43 -11.23
N TYR A 181 -12.13 26.42 -10.43
CA TYR A 181 -12.09 25.75 -9.13
C TYR A 181 -11.65 26.74 -8.07
N ARG A 182 -12.52 26.98 -7.08
CA ARG A 182 -12.16 27.81 -5.93
C ARG A 182 -11.23 27.06 -5.01
N VAL A 183 -10.21 27.75 -4.52
CA VAL A 183 -9.22 27.20 -3.59
C VAL A 183 -9.43 27.77 -2.19
N ARG A 184 -9.54 26.90 -1.21
CA ARG A 184 -9.49 27.22 0.22
C ARG A 184 -8.30 26.48 0.84
N VAL A 185 -7.63 27.10 1.78
CA VAL A 185 -6.54 26.49 2.53
C VAL A 185 -6.92 26.43 3.99
N ASP A 186 -7.01 25.21 4.50
CA ASP A 186 -7.24 24.93 5.90
C ASP A 186 -5.91 24.56 6.57
N SER A 187 -5.75 24.90 7.83
CA SER A 187 -4.58 24.52 8.62
C SER A 187 -4.97 23.99 9.98
N ARG A 188 -4.17 23.07 10.50
CA ARG A 188 -4.29 22.55 11.86
C ARG A 188 -2.92 22.29 12.47
N THR A 189 -2.85 22.31 13.78
CA THR A 189 -1.68 21.84 14.52
C THR A 189 -1.66 20.30 14.52
N ALA A 190 -0.49 19.72 14.29
CA ALA A 190 -0.23 18.30 14.40
C ALA A 190 1.07 18.07 15.18
N GLU A 191 1.21 16.91 15.80
CA GLU A 191 2.48 16.49 16.39
C GLU A 191 3.38 15.91 15.31
N GLU A 192 4.65 16.27 15.34
CA GLU A 192 5.73 15.70 14.56
C GLU A 192 6.75 15.12 15.52
N PHE A 193 7.27 13.93 15.23
CA PHE A 193 8.19 13.19 16.07
C PHE A 193 9.54 13.06 15.39
N GLU A 194 10.61 12.99 16.17
CA GLU A 194 11.89 12.51 15.70
C GLU A 194 11.91 10.98 15.82
N TYR A 195 12.08 10.29 14.69
CA TYR A 195 12.24 8.85 14.60
C TYR A 195 13.69 8.50 14.36
N ARG A 196 14.21 7.55 15.13
CA ARG A 196 15.54 6.95 14.92
C ARG A 196 15.37 5.53 14.45
N TYR A 197 15.98 5.20 13.33
CA TYR A 197 15.96 3.90 12.70
C TYR A 197 17.34 3.24 12.82
N GLU A 198 17.33 1.96 13.20
CA GLU A 198 18.48 1.07 13.18
C GLU A 198 18.11 -0.15 12.35
N VAL A 199 19.04 -0.68 11.56
CA VAL A 199 18.79 -1.83 10.70
C VAL A 199 19.75 -2.96 11.00
N THR A 200 19.24 -4.19 10.95
CA THR A 200 20.03 -5.41 11.07
C THR A 200 19.81 -6.26 9.83
N GLU A 201 20.89 -6.61 9.11
CA GLU A 201 20.78 -7.52 7.96
C GLU A 201 20.35 -8.90 8.46
N VAL A 202 19.24 -9.41 7.91
CA VAL A 202 18.68 -10.72 8.25
C VAL A 202 18.91 -11.76 7.16
N ALA A 203 19.07 -11.33 5.90
CA ALA A 203 19.48 -12.21 4.81
C ALA A 203 20.18 -11.42 3.69
N PRO A 204 21.22 -12.01 3.06
CA PRO A 204 21.98 -11.36 2.01
C PRO A 204 21.29 -11.41 0.63
N ASP A 205 20.30 -12.27 0.44
CA ASP A 205 19.62 -12.54 -0.83
C ASP A 205 18.22 -13.16 -0.60
N VAL A 206 17.46 -13.30 -1.68
CA VAL A 206 16.09 -13.83 -1.68
C VAL A 206 16.04 -15.28 -1.22
N GLU A 207 16.97 -16.12 -1.68
CA GLU A 207 17.03 -17.53 -1.34
C GLU A 207 17.18 -17.74 0.15
N SER A 208 18.18 -17.07 0.76
CA SER A 208 18.45 -17.13 2.21
C SER A 208 17.29 -16.56 3.03
N PHE A 209 16.62 -15.52 2.54
CA PHE A 209 15.48 -14.95 3.23
C PHE A 209 14.26 -15.86 3.18
N ALA A 210 13.93 -16.39 2.00
CA ALA A 210 12.81 -17.33 1.84
C ALA A 210 13.03 -18.63 2.62
N GLU A 211 14.28 -19.15 2.72
CA GLU A 211 14.61 -20.30 3.56
C GLU A 211 14.29 -19.99 5.04
N ARG A 212 14.71 -18.83 5.54
CA ARG A 212 14.42 -18.38 6.91
C ARG A 212 12.92 -18.25 7.18
N VAL A 213 12.15 -17.78 6.19
CA VAL A 213 10.67 -17.69 6.29
C VAL A 213 10.06 -19.08 6.37
N ARG A 214 10.54 -20.03 5.52
CA ARG A 214 10.10 -21.42 5.55
C ARG A 214 10.42 -22.10 6.87
N ASP A 215 11.61 -21.92 7.38
CA ASP A 215 12.03 -22.49 8.69
C ASP A 215 11.11 -22.06 9.83
N ARG A 216 10.54 -20.88 9.75
CA ARG A 216 9.65 -20.36 10.78
C ARG A 216 8.19 -20.73 10.59
N TYR A 217 7.67 -20.61 9.36
CA TYR A 217 6.23 -20.62 9.11
C TYR A 217 5.73 -21.83 8.31
N LEU A 218 6.62 -22.54 7.59
CA LEU A 218 6.19 -23.64 6.73
C LEU A 218 5.79 -24.87 7.57
N PHE A 219 4.55 -25.28 7.40
CA PHE A 219 4.05 -26.55 7.96
C PHE A 219 3.42 -27.42 6.87
N THR A 220 3.21 -28.71 7.14
CA THR A 220 2.57 -29.62 6.20
C THR A 220 1.09 -29.79 6.56
N LEU A 221 0.21 -29.40 5.64
CA LEU A 221 -1.23 -29.65 5.77
C LEU A 221 -1.50 -31.12 5.40
N SER A 222 -1.93 -31.91 6.38
CA SER A 222 -2.13 -33.35 6.23
C SER A 222 -3.27 -33.86 7.09
N GLY A 223 -3.70 -35.13 6.87
CA GLY A 223 -4.75 -35.77 7.65
C GLY A 223 -6.15 -35.17 7.41
N LEU A 224 -6.38 -34.61 6.23
CA LEU A 224 -7.68 -34.06 5.82
C LEU A 224 -8.69 -35.19 5.57
N SER A 225 -9.94 -34.99 6.00
CA SER A 225 -11.07 -35.77 5.54
C SER A 225 -11.37 -35.52 4.06
N ASP A 226 -12.21 -36.34 3.42
CA ASP A 226 -12.55 -36.17 2.02
C ASP A 226 -13.26 -34.82 1.76
N ALA A 227 -14.07 -34.33 2.73
CA ALA A 227 -14.74 -33.03 2.65
C ALA A 227 -13.76 -31.85 2.76
N GLU A 228 -12.84 -31.88 3.74
CA GLU A 228 -11.80 -30.88 3.89
C GLU A 228 -10.86 -30.83 2.67
N ARG A 229 -10.54 -31.99 2.09
CA ARG A 229 -9.74 -32.11 0.88
C ARG A 229 -10.42 -31.40 -0.31
N ALA A 230 -11.72 -31.64 -0.49
CA ALA A 230 -12.48 -30.99 -1.56
C ALA A 230 -12.46 -29.45 -1.43
N VAL A 231 -12.56 -28.92 -0.21
CA VAL A 231 -12.43 -27.47 0.06
C VAL A 231 -11.03 -26.95 -0.31
N VAL A 232 -9.97 -27.66 0.08
CA VAL A 232 -8.59 -27.25 -0.22
C VAL A 232 -8.30 -27.34 -1.73
N GLU A 233 -8.74 -28.39 -2.42
CA GLU A 233 -8.57 -28.54 -3.86
C GLU A 233 -9.31 -27.45 -4.63
N GLU A 234 -10.55 -27.09 -4.23
CA GLU A 234 -11.31 -25.98 -4.82
C GLU A 234 -10.62 -24.65 -4.56
N ALA A 235 -10.08 -24.41 -3.35
CA ALA A 235 -9.35 -23.20 -3.00
C ALA A 235 -8.01 -23.05 -3.76
N ILE A 236 -7.40 -24.14 -4.22
CA ILE A 236 -6.22 -24.15 -5.10
C ILE A 236 -6.61 -23.81 -6.55
N GLU A 237 -7.75 -24.30 -7.04
CA GLU A 237 -8.21 -24.04 -8.41
C GLU A 237 -8.83 -22.61 -8.55
N GLY A 238 -9.29 -22.04 -7.44
CA GLY A 238 -9.89 -20.71 -7.33
C GLY A 238 -10.48 -20.54 -5.92
N ALA A 239 -10.65 -19.31 -5.44
CA ALA A 239 -11.07 -19.09 -4.05
C ALA A 239 -12.38 -19.79 -3.69
N TYR A 240 -12.43 -20.36 -2.47
CA TYR A 240 -13.60 -20.99 -1.85
C TYR A 240 -14.38 -19.98 -1.02
N PHE A 241 -15.72 -19.98 -1.09
CA PHE A 241 -16.57 -18.94 -0.48
C PHE A 241 -17.72 -19.46 0.38
N ASP A 242 -17.89 -20.79 0.55
CA ASP A 242 -18.99 -21.35 1.32
C ASP A 242 -18.63 -21.52 2.80
N ASP A 243 -19.44 -20.94 3.69
CA ASP A 243 -19.29 -21.07 5.15
C ASP A 243 -19.90 -22.39 5.66
N ASP A 244 -19.29 -23.51 5.29
CA ASP A 244 -19.71 -24.84 5.72
C ASP A 244 -18.82 -25.45 6.84
N GLU A 245 -19.17 -26.65 7.28
CA GLU A 245 -18.43 -27.33 8.35
C GLU A 245 -17.01 -27.73 7.91
N ALA A 246 -16.81 -28.10 6.64
CA ALA A 246 -15.51 -28.49 6.11
C ALA A 246 -14.57 -27.29 6.00
N PHE A 247 -15.07 -26.14 5.51
CA PHE A 247 -14.33 -24.88 5.51
C PHE A 247 -13.86 -24.50 6.92
N ARG A 248 -14.78 -24.46 7.90
CA ARG A 248 -14.43 -24.11 9.29
C ARG A 248 -13.38 -25.04 9.86
N SER A 249 -13.48 -26.34 9.55
CA SER A 249 -12.49 -27.34 9.98
C SER A 249 -11.11 -27.08 9.37
N VAL A 250 -11.03 -26.71 8.08
CA VAL A 250 -9.76 -26.32 7.43
C VAL A 250 -9.19 -25.07 8.08
N VAL A 251 -9.99 -24.03 8.28
CA VAL A 251 -9.57 -22.78 8.94
C VAL A 251 -9.05 -23.06 10.37
N ASP A 252 -9.74 -23.89 11.16
CA ASP A 252 -9.28 -24.27 12.51
C ASP A 252 -7.94 -25.00 12.49
N ARG A 253 -7.66 -25.82 11.47
CA ARG A 253 -6.34 -26.42 11.28
C ARG A 253 -5.28 -25.39 10.98
N LEU A 254 -5.53 -24.45 10.03
CA LEU A 254 -4.60 -23.37 9.72
C LEU A 254 -4.28 -22.56 10.98
N ARG A 255 -5.29 -22.16 11.75
CA ARG A 255 -5.16 -21.39 12.99
C ARG A 255 -4.43 -22.13 14.10
N SER A 256 -4.26 -23.44 14.03
CA SER A 256 -3.44 -24.21 14.98
C SER A 256 -1.93 -24.08 14.74
N HIS A 257 -1.53 -23.44 13.64
CA HIS A 257 -0.15 -23.19 13.28
C HIS A 257 0.19 -21.69 13.35
N GLU A 258 1.48 -21.37 13.49
CA GLU A 258 1.96 -19.97 13.41
C GLU A 258 1.74 -19.45 12.00
N GLY A 259 0.99 -18.36 11.85
CA GLY A 259 0.77 -17.69 10.58
C GLY A 259 1.77 -16.56 10.34
N VAL A 260 1.87 -16.15 9.08
CA VAL A 260 2.69 -15.00 8.68
C VAL A 260 2.05 -13.69 9.14
N ASP A 261 0.73 -13.60 8.98
CA ASP A 261 -0.11 -12.48 9.42
C ASP A 261 -1.46 -13.05 9.83
N VAL A 262 -1.87 -12.87 11.08
CA VAL A 262 -3.14 -13.42 11.62
C VAL A 262 -3.80 -12.38 12.50
N ASP A 263 -5.07 -12.10 12.22
CA ASP A 263 -5.95 -11.22 12.99
C ASP A 263 -7.19 -11.99 13.47
N ASP A 264 -8.12 -11.31 14.11
CA ASP A 264 -9.36 -11.90 14.66
C ASP A 264 -10.28 -12.51 13.58
N SER A 265 -10.25 -11.98 12.34
CA SER A 265 -11.17 -12.35 11.26
C SER A 265 -10.50 -12.79 9.96
N TYR A 266 -9.17 -12.77 9.88
CA TYR A 266 -8.42 -13.24 8.73
C TYR A 266 -7.05 -13.78 9.11
N GLY A 267 -6.41 -14.49 8.18
CA GLY A 267 -5.02 -14.91 8.36
C GLY A 267 -4.36 -15.40 7.08
N THR A 268 -3.03 -15.36 7.12
CA THR A 268 -2.16 -15.83 6.04
C THR A 268 -1.15 -16.84 6.59
N TRP A 269 -1.03 -17.98 5.93
CA TRP A 269 -0.12 -19.06 6.31
C TRP A 269 0.72 -19.51 5.13
N LEU A 270 1.89 -20.07 5.43
CA LEU A 270 2.74 -20.77 4.46
C LEU A 270 2.68 -22.27 4.77
N LEU A 271 2.26 -23.07 3.81
CA LEU A 271 2.09 -24.51 4.01
C LEU A 271 2.55 -25.34 2.81
N ALA A 272 2.84 -26.60 3.08
CA ALA A 272 3.05 -27.63 2.05
C ALA A 272 1.82 -28.55 1.99
N TYR A 273 1.29 -28.76 0.80
CA TYR A 273 0.21 -29.68 0.50
C TYR A 273 0.53 -30.48 -0.77
N GLU A 274 0.45 -31.82 -0.72
CA GLU A 274 0.73 -32.75 -1.84
C GLU A 274 2.05 -32.51 -2.59
N GLY A 275 3.06 -31.98 -1.87
CA GLY A 275 4.41 -31.78 -2.42
C GLY A 275 4.65 -30.41 -3.07
N ALA A 276 3.66 -29.54 -3.09
CA ALA A 276 3.79 -28.13 -3.46
C ALA A 276 3.65 -27.23 -2.23
N GLU A 277 4.22 -26.03 -2.31
CA GLU A 277 4.11 -25.02 -1.26
C GLU A 277 3.07 -23.97 -1.67
N TYR A 278 2.27 -23.49 -0.69
CA TYR A 278 1.20 -22.51 -0.91
C TYR A 278 1.19 -21.44 0.17
N ARG A 279 0.83 -20.22 -0.25
CA ARG A 279 0.24 -19.24 0.65
C ARG A 279 -1.25 -19.56 0.78
N ALA A 280 -1.72 -19.80 1.98
CA ALA A 280 -3.14 -19.89 2.28
C ALA A 280 -3.59 -18.56 2.91
N TYR A 281 -4.59 -17.93 2.32
CA TYR A 281 -5.31 -16.79 2.90
C TYR A 281 -6.72 -17.23 3.27
N ALA A 282 -7.17 -16.88 4.46
CA ALA A 282 -8.54 -17.14 4.90
C ALA A 282 -9.16 -15.95 5.61
N GLU A 283 -10.44 -15.69 5.33
CA GLU A 283 -11.34 -14.82 6.12
C GLU A 283 -12.47 -15.68 6.69
N TRP A 284 -12.85 -15.46 8.00
CA TRP A 284 -13.85 -16.24 8.72
C TRP A 284 -14.74 -15.42 9.65
#